data_47a6db23cdde07b8eea8f2885c2370fd
#
_entry.id   47a6db23cdde07b8eea8f2885c2370fd
#
_cell.length_a   1.000
_cell.length_b   1.000
_cell.length_c   1.000
_cell.angle_alpha   90.00
_cell.angle_beta   90.00
_cell.angle_gamma   90.00
#
_symmetry.space_group_name_H-M   'P 1'
#
loop_
_entity.id
_entity.type
_entity.pdbx_description
1 polymer ?
#
loop_
_entity_poly.entity_id
_entity_poly.type
_entity_poly.pdbx_seq_one_letter_code
_entity_poly.pdbx_strand_id
1 'polypeptide(L)'
;MKRKIRMGMVGGGQGSFIGAVHRIATNLDGQIELVCGCFSSRPENSLATGQSLFLPDNRIYASYQEMIEKEAALPEGERMDFVSIVTPNHVHFGPAMMALEHGFHVVLDKPMTYTLDEAKQLRDKVKETGKLFMLTHTYTAYPMVKEARERVRRGDLGKIRRIYVEYPQGWLYNDCADVNKQAAWRVDPNRSGKAGCMGDIGTHAFNLAEYITGLKAVELCGELNTFVPDRLLDDDGAALIRYEGGAKGVLTASQIAVGVENGLNIRVYGEKGGLEWRQEEPNTMVMRWPDRPAEIVRTSNGYMSGIAAHNSRTPGGHPEGYIEAFANLYRNFALALQSILAGEEPALETLDFPSAEDGVRGMRFIETIVATGSTENKWIKIID
;
A
#
# COMPACT_ATOMS: atom_id res chain seq x y z
N MET A 1 -4.03 -27.33 13.70
CA MET A 1 -4.72 -27.71 12.45
C MET A 1 -4.76 -26.48 11.55
N LYS A 2 -4.19 -26.54 10.35
CA LYS A 2 -4.22 -25.40 9.40
C LYS A 2 -5.66 -25.25 8.88
N ARG A 3 -6.21 -24.05 9.01
CA ARG A 3 -7.51 -23.63 8.48
C ARG A 3 -7.38 -22.34 7.69
N LYS A 4 -8.39 -21.97 6.94
CA LYS A 4 -8.45 -20.64 6.36
C LYS A 4 -8.43 -19.57 7.47
N ILE A 5 -7.81 -18.46 7.18
CA ILE A 5 -7.81 -17.27 8.05
C ILE A 5 -9.12 -16.52 7.84
N ARG A 6 -9.81 -16.18 8.91
CA ARG A 6 -11.11 -15.50 8.86
C ARG A 6 -10.93 -13.99 8.86
N MET A 7 -11.49 -13.36 7.86
CA MET A 7 -11.43 -11.92 7.64
C MET A 7 -12.77 -11.26 7.99
N GLY A 8 -12.72 -10.21 8.83
CA GLY A 8 -13.75 -9.19 8.88
C GLY A 8 -13.41 -8.03 7.92
N MET A 9 -14.40 -7.31 7.42
CA MET A 9 -14.16 -6.16 6.55
C MET A 9 -14.90 -4.92 7.04
N VAL A 10 -14.19 -3.78 7.12
CA VAL A 10 -14.76 -2.46 7.40
C VAL A 10 -14.64 -1.58 6.16
N GLY A 11 -15.78 -1.11 5.64
CA GLY A 11 -15.85 -0.41 4.36
C GLY A 11 -15.99 -1.36 3.17
N GLY A 12 -15.80 -0.85 1.98
CA GLY A 12 -15.85 -1.66 0.75
C GLY A 12 -17.26 -2.08 0.29
N GLY A 13 -18.30 -1.36 0.72
CA GLY A 13 -19.69 -1.59 0.31
C GLY A 13 -19.95 -1.35 -1.17
N GLN A 14 -21.18 -1.60 -1.62
CA GLN A 14 -21.59 -1.42 -3.01
C GLN A 14 -21.21 -0.03 -3.53
N GLY A 15 -20.63 0.00 -4.74
CA GLY A 15 -20.11 1.21 -5.36
C GLY A 15 -18.72 1.65 -4.89
N SER A 16 -18.04 0.83 -4.07
CA SER A 16 -16.63 1.01 -3.71
C SER A 16 -15.73 0.23 -4.66
N PHE A 17 -14.79 0.90 -5.31
CA PHE A 17 -13.79 0.25 -6.17
C PHE A 17 -12.85 -0.65 -5.37
N ILE A 18 -12.21 -0.09 -4.34
CA ILE A 18 -11.11 -0.79 -3.66
C ILE A 18 -11.59 -2.00 -2.84
N GLY A 19 -12.78 -1.95 -2.27
CA GLY A 19 -13.32 -3.09 -1.52
C GLY A 19 -13.49 -4.36 -2.36
N ALA A 20 -13.88 -4.22 -3.64
CA ALA A 20 -13.94 -5.35 -4.56
C ALA A 20 -12.55 -5.92 -4.87
N VAL A 21 -11.55 -5.07 -5.06
CA VAL A 21 -10.15 -5.46 -5.27
C VAL A 21 -9.62 -6.27 -4.09
N HIS A 22 -9.82 -5.79 -2.85
CA HIS A 22 -9.43 -6.54 -1.65
C HIS A 22 -10.08 -7.92 -1.59
N ARG A 23 -11.40 -8.02 -1.84
CA ARG A 23 -12.11 -9.32 -1.81
C ARG A 23 -11.63 -10.29 -2.89
N ILE A 24 -11.35 -9.80 -4.10
CA ILE A 24 -10.76 -10.65 -5.16
C ILE A 24 -9.38 -11.15 -4.73
N ALA A 25 -8.53 -10.26 -4.25
CA ALA A 25 -7.17 -10.58 -3.81
C ALA A 25 -7.15 -11.59 -2.66
N THR A 26 -8.04 -11.46 -1.67
CA THR A 26 -8.12 -12.40 -0.54
C THR A 26 -8.58 -13.79 -0.95
N ASN A 27 -9.41 -13.90 -1.99
CA ASN A 27 -9.92 -15.18 -2.46
C ASN A 27 -8.95 -15.92 -3.39
N LEU A 28 -8.01 -15.22 -4.02
CA LEU A 28 -7.21 -15.78 -5.13
C LEU A 28 -6.42 -17.03 -4.73
N ASP A 29 -5.81 -17.04 -3.56
CA ASP A 29 -4.98 -18.16 -3.08
C ASP A 29 -5.72 -19.13 -2.14
N GLY A 30 -7.00 -18.89 -1.89
CA GLY A 30 -7.83 -19.77 -1.06
C GLY A 30 -7.44 -19.85 0.42
N GLN A 31 -6.56 -18.97 0.91
CA GLN A 31 -6.07 -18.97 2.29
C GLN A 31 -6.97 -18.22 3.27
N ILE A 32 -7.83 -17.34 2.76
CA ILE A 32 -8.67 -16.43 3.53
C ILE A 32 -10.13 -16.67 3.21
N GLU A 33 -10.99 -16.50 4.20
CA GLU A 33 -12.45 -16.45 4.03
C GLU A 33 -13.02 -15.17 4.67
N LEU A 34 -13.91 -14.48 3.97
CA LEU A 34 -14.68 -13.38 4.52
C LEU A 34 -15.81 -13.94 5.38
N VAL A 35 -15.83 -13.62 6.68
CA VAL A 35 -16.80 -14.18 7.62
C VAL A 35 -17.78 -13.16 8.18
N CYS A 36 -17.42 -11.86 8.16
CA CYS A 36 -18.26 -10.78 8.68
C CYS A 36 -17.89 -9.44 8.06
N GLY A 37 -18.72 -8.43 8.25
CA GLY A 37 -18.38 -7.08 7.82
C GLY A 37 -19.33 -5.98 8.26
N CYS A 38 -18.77 -4.77 8.31
CA CYS A 38 -19.47 -3.50 8.33
C CYS A 38 -19.07 -2.72 7.08
N PHE A 39 -19.81 -2.89 5.99
CA PHE A 39 -19.40 -2.47 4.65
C PHE A 39 -19.66 -1.00 4.35
N SER A 40 -20.49 -0.32 5.15
CA SER A 40 -20.88 1.07 4.93
C SER A 40 -21.30 1.72 6.24
N SER A 41 -21.16 3.04 6.33
CA SER A 41 -21.78 3.86 7.38
C SER A 41 -23.31 3.94 7.31
N ARG A 42 -23.90 3.47 6.20
CA ARG A 42 -25.34 3.31 6.04
C ARG A 42 -25.70 1.84 6.26
N PRO A 43 -26.45 1.50 7.34
CA PRO A 43 -26.73 0.11 7.70
C PRO A 43 -27.41 -0.70 6.58
N GLU A 44 -28.34 -0.08 5.83
CA GLU A 44 -29.01 -0.73 4.71
C GLU A 44 -28.03 -1.11 3.58
N ASN A 45 -27.03 -0.28 3.30
CA ASN A 45 -26.00 -0.60 2.31
C ASN A 45 -25.01 -1.65 2.85
N SER A 46 -24.73 -1.65 4.15
CA SER A 46 -23.93 -2.70 4.79
C SER A 46 -24.61 -4.05 4.67
N LEU A 47 -25.92 -4.11 5.03
CA LEU A 47 -26.73 -5.31 4.93
C LEU A 47 -26.80 -5.84 3.48
N ALA A 48 -27.19 -4.98 2.53
CA ALA A 48 -27.30 -5.36 1.12
C ALA A 48 -25.95 -5.86 0.55
N THR A 49 -24.83 -5.24 0.97
CA THR A 49 -23.50 -5.70 0.55
C THR A 49 -23.18 -7.08 1.13
N GLY A 50 -23.38 -7.29 2.43
CA GLY A 50 -23.09 -8.57 3.08
C GLY A 50 -23.94 -9.70 2.50
N GLN A 51 -25.23 -9.48 2.26
CA GLN A 51 -26.12 -10.45 1.61
C GLN A 51 -25.67 -10.79 0.19
N SER A 52 -25.21 -9.80 -0.60
CA SER A 52 -24.65 -10.05 -1.93
C SER A 52 -23.35 -10.86 -1.92
N LEU A 53 -22.68 -10.91 -0.77
CA LEU A 53 -21.48 -11.71 -0.50
C LEU A 53 -21.77 -13.03 0.21
N PHE A 54 -23.04 -13.39 0.32
CA PHE A 54 -23.52 -14.62 0.97
C PHE A 54 -23.16 -14.76 2.45
N LEU A 55 -22.97 -13.63 3.14
CA LEU A 55 -22.78 -13.63 4.59
C LEU A 55 -24.12 -13.85 5.32
N PRO A 56 -24.13 -14.58 6.45
CA PRO A 56 -25.32 -14.67 7.28
C PRO A 56 -25.64 -13.30 7.91
N ASP A 57 -26.91 -12.95 8.01
CA ASP A 57 -27.37 -11.62 8.47
C ASP A 57 -26.82 -11.25 9.85
N ASN A 58 -26.64 -12.22 10.75
CA ASN A 58 -26.08 -12.01 12.09
C ASN A 58 -24.56 -11.76 12.10
N ARG A 59 -23.91 -11.80 10.95
CA ARG A 59 -22.48 -11.44 10.76
C ARG A 59 -22.31 -10.21 9.89
N ILE A 60 -23.40 -9.46 9.62
CA ILE A 60 -23.40 -8.18 8.90
C ILE A 60 -23.80 -7.10 9.91
N TYR A 61 -22.89 -6.18 10.16
CA TYR A 61 -23.02 -5.22 11.26
C TYR A 61 -23.31 -3.81 10.75
N ALA A 62 -23.99 -3.03 11.59
CA ALA A 62 -24.37 -1.65 11.31
C ALA A 62 -23.18 -0.67 11.53
N SER A 63 -22.24 -1.02 12.42
CA SER A 63 -21.05 -0.22 12.72
C SER A 63 -19.83 -1.11 12.95
N TYR A 64 -18.63 -0.55 12.78
CA TYR A 64 -17.40 -1.29 13.06
C TYR A 64 -17.24 -1.57 14.58
N GLN A 65 -17.77 -0.69 15.44
CA GLN A 65 -17.79 -0.90 16.88
C GLN A 65 -18.58 -2.17 17.21
N GLU A 66 -19.81 -2.23 16.73
CA GLU A 66 -20.66 -3.40 16.93
C GLU A 66 -19.99 -4.69 16.38
N MET A 67 -19.38 -4.61 15.20
CA MET A 67 -18.67 -5.73 14.61
C MET A 67 -17.53 -6.22 15.50
N ILE A 68 -16.64 -5.33 15.93
CA ILE A 68 -15.46 -5.69 16.69
C ILE A 68 -15.85 -6.25 18.06
N GLU A 69 -16.81 -5.63 18.77
CA GLU A 69 -17.29 -6.09 20.07
C GLU A 69 -17.95 -7.47 19.98
N LYS A 70 -18.86 -7.66 19.04
CA LYS A 70 -19.57 -8.94 18.87
C LYS A 70 -18.63 -10.06 18.40
N GLU A 71 -17.71 -9.76 17.48
CA GLU A 71 -16.71 -10.75 17.05
C GLU A 71 -15.76 -11.12 18.20
N ALA A 72 -15.35 -10.18 19.03
CA ALA A 72 -14.52 -10.45 20.21
C ALA A 72 -15.22 -11.35 21.24
N ALA A 73 -16.54 -11.28 21.32
CA ALA A 73 -17.34 -12.13 22.22
C ALA A 73 -17.54 -13.56 21.69
N LEU A 74 -17.24 -13.84 20.41
CA LEU A 74 -17.35 -15.19 19.85
C LEU A 74 -16.15 -16.06 20.28
N PRO A 75 -16.32 -17.40 20.32
CA PRO A 75 -15.22 -18.34 20.53
C PRO A 75 -14.11 -18.16 19.48
N GLU A 76 -12.85 -18.37 19.87
CA GLU A 76 -11.70 -18.29 18.96
C GLU A 76 -11.84 -19.16 17.68
N GLY A 77 -12.58 -20.25 17.77
CA GLY A 77 -12.92 -21.12 16.65
C GLY A 77 -13.88 -20.51 15.63
N GLU A 78 -14.59 -19.42 15.96
CA GLU A 78 -15.69 -18.85 15.16
C GLU A 78 -15.47 -17.40 14.75
N ARG A 79 -14.84 -16.58 15.62
CA ARG A 79 -14.60 -15.14 15.39
C ARG A 79 -13.66 -14.90 14.21
N MET A 80 -13.64 -13.66 13.69
CA MET A 80 -12.62 -13.22 12.75
C MET A 80 -11.22 -13.30 13.37
N ASP A 81 -10.19 -13.51 12.57
CA ASP A 81 -8.79 -13.48 12.99
C ASP A 81 -8.18 -12.10 12.78
N PHE A 82 -8.60 -11.44 11.72
CA PHE A 82 -8.17 -10.08 11.39
C PHE A 82 -9.27 -9.28 10.72
N VAL A 83 -9.10 -7.96 10.73
CA VAL A 83 -9.96 -7.04 10.02
C VAL A 83 -9.21 -6.37 8.86
N SER A 84 -9.86 -6.30 7.69
CA SER A 84 -9.41 -5.50 6.55
C SER A 84 -10.21 -4.19 6.51
N ILE A 85 -9.51 -3.05 6.62
CA ILE A 85 -10.10 -1.71 6.69
C ILE A 85 -9.82 -1.00 5.37
N VAL A 86 -10.89 -0.68 4.64
CA VAL A 86 -10.86 -0.13 3.28
C VAL A 86 -11.79 1.09 3.14
N THR A 87 -11.80 1.91 4.17
CA THR A 87 -12.56 3.15 4.28
C THR A 87 -11.82 4.34 3.66
N PRO A 88 -12.41 5.53 3.57
CA PRO A 88 -11.66 6.77 3.35
C PRO A 88 -10.67 7.05 4.50
N ASN A 89 -9.59 7.79 4.21
CA ASN A 89 -8.44 7.98 5.11
C ASN A 89 -8.79 8.41 6.54
N HIS A 90 -9.74 9.37 6.69
CA HIS A 90 -10.16 9.90 8.00
C HIS A 90 -10.86 8.87 8.91
N VAL A 91 -11.21 7.70 8.38
CA VAL A 91 -11.88 6.63 9.15
C VAL A 91 -10.92 5.46 9.46
N HIS A 92 -9.66 5.51 9.03
CA HIS A 92 -8.71 4.41 9.21
C HIS A 92 -8.37 4.14 10.67
N PHE A 93 -8.09 5.20 11.43
CA PHE A 93 -7.53 5.11 12.78
C PHE A 93 -8.45 4.39 13.77
N GLY A 94 -9.72 4.82 13.89
CA GLY A 94 -10.65 4.30 14.89
C GLY A 94 -10.84 2.78 14.82
N PRO A 95 -11.26 2.20 13.71
CA PRO A 95 -11.43 0.75 13.61
C PRO A 95 -10.11 -0.03 13.74
N ALA A 96 -8.97 0.52 13.30
CA ALA A 96 -7.68 -0.15 13.46
C ALA A 96 -7.24 -0.23 14.92
N MET A 97 -7.35 0.88 15.66
CA MET A 97 -7.05 0.92 17.08
C MET A 97 -7.94 -0.04 17.86
N MET A 98 -9.25 0.03 17.65
CA MET A 98 -10.21 -0.82 18.35
C MET A 98 -9.98 -2.30 18.06
N ALA A 99 -9.67 -2.67 16.82
CA ALA A 99 -9.37 -4.05 16.46
C ALA A 99 -8.13 -4.59 17.21
N LEU A 100 -7.05 -3.81 17.26
CA LEU A 100 -5.84 -4.18 18.01
C LEU A 100 -6.11 -4.35 19.51
N GLU A 101 -6.89 -3.45 20.11
CA GLU A 101 -7.30 -3.48 21.53
C GLU A 101 -8.14 -4.71 21.86
N HIS A 102 -8.93 -5.20 20.91
CA HIS A 102 -9.73 -6.43 21.05
C HIS A 102 -9.00 -7.71 20.61
N GLY A 103 -7.70 -7.60 20.34
CA GLY A 103 -6.84 -8.74 20.05
C GLY A 103 -6.88 -9.27 18.61
N PHE A 104 -7.44 -8.50 17.67
CA PHE A 104 -7.45 -8.83 16.23
C PHE A 104 -6.19 -8.32 15.52
N HIS A 105 -5.77 -9.03 14.48
CA HIS A 105 -4.77 -8.57 13.53
C HIS A 105 -5.40 -7.59 12.53
N VAL A 106 -4.60 -6.74 11.88
CA VAL A 106 -5.10 -5.65 11.03
C VAL A 106 -4.44 -5.65 9.66
N VAL A 107 -5.25 -5.52 8.62
CA VAL A 107 -4.85 -5.09 7.28
C VAL A 107 -5.50 -3.74 7.02
N LEU A 108 -4.71 -2.74 6.69
CA LEU A 108 -5.18 -1.36 6.54
C LEU A 108 -4.83 -0.83 5.15
N ASP A 109 -5.77 -0.14 4.51
CA ASP A 109 -5.49 0.56 3.26
C ASP A 109 -4.62 1.81 3.50
N LYS A 110 -3.93 2.24 2.46
CA LYS A 110 -3.04 3.42 2.49
C LYS A 110 -3.81 4.73 2.14
N PRO A 111 -3.30 5.89 2.55
CA PRO A 111 -2.28 6.11 3.57
C PRO A 111 -2.76 5.62 4.94
N MET A 112 -1.81 5.35 5.84
CA MET A 112 -2.10 4.65 7.10
C MET A 112 -3.21 5.33 7.93
N THR A 113 -3.18 6.65 8.02
CA THR A 113 -4.10 7.44 8.84
C THR A 113 -4.35 8.82 8.21
N TYR A 114 -5.19 9.61 8.84
CA TYR A 114 -5.44 11.00 8.44
C TYR A 114 -4.32 11.96 8.90
N THR A 115 -3.73 11.71 10.08
CA THR A 115 -2.63 12.50 10.65
C THR A 115 -1.42 11.65 10.98
N LEU A 116 -0.24 12.27 11.02
CA LEU A 116 1.00 11.59 11.45
C LEU A 116 0.93 11.13 12.91
N ASP A 117 0.28 11.89 13.78
CA ASP A 117 0.17 11.53 15.21
C ASP A 117 -0.71 10.29 15.41
N GLU A 118 -1.80 10.14 14.65
CA GLU A 118 -2.57 8.89 14.60
C GLU A 118 -1.72 7.71 14.13
N ALA A 119 -0.88 7.92 13.10
CA ALA A 119 0.00 6.86 12.60
C ALA A 119 1.01 6.39 13.66
N LYS A 120 1.60 7.33 14.41
CA LYS A 120 2.50 7.00 15.52
C LYS A 120 1.78 6.23 16.62
N GLN A 121 0.59 6.67 17.02
CA GLN A 121 -0.23 5.98 18.03
C GLN A 121 -0.57 4.55 17.57
N LEU A 122 -0.98 4.40 16.32
CA LEU A 122 -1.32 3.08 15.76
C LEU A 122 -0.11 2.15 15.70
N ARG A 123 1.06 2.66 15.26
CA ARG A 123 2.33 1.92 15.29
C ARG A 123 2.69 1.45 16.71
N ASP A 124 2.54 2.33 17.69
CA ASP A 124 2.87 2.03 19.09
C ASP A 124 1.89 0.99 19.66
N LYS A 125 0.60 1.06 19.28
CA LYS A 125 -0.39 0.04 19.62
C LYS A 125 -0.08 -1.32 18.97
N VAL A 126 0.37 -1.36 17.73
CA VAL A 126 0.82 -2.59 17.07
C VAL A 126 1.98 -3.22 17.85
N LYS A 127 2.95 -2.42 18.30
CA LYS A 127 4.07 -2.89 19.15
C LYS A 127 3.60 -3.39 20.51
N GLU A 128 2.69 -2.67 21.15
CA GLU A 128 2.12 -3.02 22.46
C GLU A 128 1.37 -4.35 22.43
N THR A 129 0.54 -4.55 21.42
CA THR A 129 -0.32 -5.74 21.31
C THR A 129 0.38 -6.95 20.69
N GLY A 130 1.51 -6.75 20.00
CA GLY A 130 2.20 -7.79 19.25
C GLY A 130 1.38 -8.39 18.10
N LYS A 131 0.32 -7.71 17.67
CA LYS A 131 -0.52 -8.18 16.58
C LYS A 131 0.10 -7.90 15.22
N LEU A 132 -0.14 -8.80 14.28
CA LEU A 132 0.30 -8.64 12.90
C LEU A 132 -0.46 -7.47 12.27
N PHE A 133 0.28 -6.57 11.63
CA PHE A 133 -0.26 -5.40 10.93
C PHE A 133 0.35 -5.31 9.54
N MET A 134 -0.48 -5.08 8.55
CA MET A 134 -0.06 -4.89 7.17
C MET A 134 -0.72 -3.65 6.56
N LEU A 135 0.08 -2.81 5.89
CA LEU A 135 -0.41 -1.69 5.10
C LEU A 135 -0.38 -2.04 3.60
N THR A 136 -1.42 -1.68 2.85
CA THR A 136 -1.56 -2.15 1.46
C THR A 136 -0.85 -1.25 0.43
N HIS A 137 0.46 -1.05 0.57
CA HIS A 137 1.28 -0.52 -0.53
C HIS A 137 1.52 -1.60 -1.60
N THR A 138 0.53 -1.83 -2.43
CA THR A 138 0.44 -2.96 -3.37
C THR A 138 1.63 -3.07 -4.33
N TYR A 139 2.20 -1.95 -4.76
CA TYR A 139 3.26 -1.96 -5.77
C TYR A 139 4.56 -2.63 -5.32
N THR A 140 4.80 -2.74 -4.01
CA THR A 140 5.94 -3.48 -3.47
C THR A 140 5.76 -5.01 -3.55
N ALA A 141 4.56 -5.48 -3.85
CA ALA A 141 4.24 -6.90 -3.89
C ALA A 141 4.37 -7.55 -5.28
N TYR A 142 4.69 -6.78 -6.31
CA TYR A 142 5.02 -7.34 -7.63
C TYR A 142 6.31 -8.17 -7.57
N PRO A 143 6.35 -9.35 -8.18
CA PRO A 143 7.55 -10.20 -8.21
C PRO A 143 8.79 -9.48 -8.74
N MET A 144 8.66 -8.65 -9.80
CA MET A 144 9.78 -7.87 -10.33
C MET A 144 10.27 -6.78 -9.39
N VAL A 145 9.40 -6.19 -8.57
CA VAL A 145 9.81 -5.22 -7.55
C VAL A 145 10.58 -5.90 -6.42
N LYS A 146 10.17 -7.10 -6.03
CA LYS A 146 10.93 -7.93 -5.08
C LYS A 146 12.27 -8.37 -5.64
N GLU A 147 12.32 -8.75 -6.91
CA GLU A 147 13.57 -9.03 -7.63
C GLU A 147 14.49 -7.81 -7.70
N ALA A 148 13.93 -6.62 -8.00
CA ALA A 148 14.68 -5.36 -8.03
C ALA A 148 15.35 -5.07 -6.67
N ARG A 149 14.60 -5.21 -5.58
CA ARG A 149 15.13 -5.08 -4.21
C ARG A 149 16.26 -6.09 -3.95
N GLU A 150 16.05 -7.33 -4.32
CA GLU A 150 17.05 -8.37 -4.10
C GLU A 150 18.34 -8.11 -4.90
N ARG A 151 18.25 -7.62 -6.13
CA ARG A 151 19.38 -7.19 -6.96
C ARG A 151 20.18 -6.05 -6.30
N VAL A 152 19.47 -5.06 -5.75
CA VAL A 152 20.11 -3.97 -5.00
C VAL A 152 20.77 -4.52 -3.74
N ARG A 153 20.09 -5.36 -2.97
CA ARG A 153 20.60 -5.95 -1.72
C ARG A 153 21.86 -6.80 -1.93
N ARG A 154 21.94 -7.54 -3.03
CA ARG A 154 23.13 -8.33 -3.40
C ARG A 154 24.30 -7.47 -3.88
N GLY A 155 24.06 -6.17 -4.12
CA GLY A 155 25.09 -5.25 -4.60
C GLY A 155 25.34 -5.32 -6.10
N ASP A 156 24.42 -5.87 -6.90
CA ASP A 156 24.53 -5.95 -8.36
C ASP A 156 24.76 -4.57 -8.98
N LEU A 157 24.10 -3.52 -8.43
CA LEU A 157 24.26 -2.14 -8.89
C LEU A 157 25.44 -1.39 -8.26
N GLY A 158 26.12 -1.96 -7.26
CA GLY A 158 27.09 -1.23 -6.42
C GLY A 158 26.40 -0.20 -5.53
N LYS A 159 27.14 0.82 -5.06
CA LYS A 159 26.57 1.90 -4.24
C LYS A 159 25.58 2.70 -5.07
N ILE A 160 24.35 2.86 -4.56
CA ILE A 160 23.29 3.63 -5.24
C ILE A 160 23.66 5.11 -5.23
N ARG A 161 23.53 5.75 -6.39
CA ARG A 161 23.82 7.16 -6.62
C ARG A 161 22.58 7.98 -6.95
N ARG A 162 21.67 7.44 -7.77
CA ARG A 162 20.51 8.17 -8.29
C ARG A 162 19.26 7.31 -8.36
N ILE A 163 18.12 7.89 -7.96
CA ILE A 163 16.79 7.28 -8.00
C ILE A 163 15.87 8.26 -8.72
N TYR A 164 15.13 7.76 -9.72
CA TYR A 164 14.03 8.48 -10.35
C TYR A 164 12.77 7.64 -10.19
N VAL A 165 11.74 8.21 -9.60
CA VAL A 165 10.44 7.57 -9.46
C VAL A 165 9.36 8.57 -9.86
N GLU A 166 8.42 8.13 -10.69
CA GLU A 166 7.33 8.96 -11.17
C GLU A 166 6.03 8.19 -11.17
N TYR A 167 4.94 8.88 -10.87
CA TYR A 167 3.60 8.30 -10.87
C TYR A 167 2.59 9.25 -11.51
N PRO A 168 2.59 9.39 -12.83
CA PRO A 168 1.56 10.12 -13.54
C PRO A 168 0.29 9.28 -13.73
N GLN A 169 -0.86 9.93 -13.56
CA GLN A 169 -2.20 9.48 -13.90
C GLN A 169 -2.98 10.64 -14.51
N GLY A 170 -3.97 10.37 -15.36
CA GLY A 170 -4.75 11.42 -16.03
C GLY A 170 -6.22 11.49 -15.62
N TRP A 171 -6.69 10.66 -14.71
CA TRP A 171 -8.13 10.51 -14.44
C TRP A 171 -8.79 11.66 -13.66
N LEU A 172 -7.99 12.52 -13.00
CA LEU A 172 -8.46 13.72 -12.30
C LEU A 172 -8.08 15.02 -13.01
N TYR A 173 -7.82 14.98 -14.33
CA TYR A 173 -7.39 16.15 -15.11
C TYR A 173 -8.43 17.29 -15.14
N ASN A 174 -9.69 17.02 -14.83
CA ASN A 174 -10.76 18.00 -14.73
C ASN A 174 -11.56 17.83 -13.43
N ASP A 175 -12.47 18.76 -13.16
CA ASP A 175 -13.40 18.60 -12.07
C ASP A 175 -14.46 17.54 -12.43
N CYS A 176 -14.48 16.47 -11.64
CA CYS A 176 -15.41 15.36 -11.77
C CYS A 176 -15.94 14.89 -10.41
N ALA A 177 -15.79 15.69 -9.36
CA ALA A 177 -16.16 15.30 -7.98
C ALA A 177 -17.67 15.00 -7.87
N ASP A 178 -18.52 15.74 -8.56
CA ASP A 178 -19.98 15.59 -8.52
C ASP A 178 -20.48 14.28 -9.16
N VAL A 179 -19.73 13.74 -10.12
CA VAL A 179 -20.15 12.56 -10.90
C VAL A 179 -19.32 11.32 -10.58
N ASN A 180 -18.19 11.47 -9.91
CA ASN A 180 -17.28 10.39 -9.57
C ASN A 180 -17.08 10.28 -8.06
N LYS A 181 -17.70 9.28 -7.44
CA LYS A 181 -17.57 9.01 -6.00
C LYS A 181 -16.12 8.87 -5.51
N GLN A 182 -15.22 8.35 -6.37
CA GLN A 182 -13.80 8.19 -6.03
C GLN A 182 -13.07 9.53 -6.05
N ALA A 183 -13.45 10.46 -6.93
CA ALA A 183 -12.93 11.81 -6.94
C ALA A 183 -13.45 12.61 -5.74
N ALA A 184 -14.73 12.56 -5.46
CA ALA A 184 -15.43 13.37 -4.47
C ALA A 184 -14.77 13.36 -3.06
N TRP A 185 -14.26 12.23 -2.61
CA TRP A 185 -13.59 12.17 -1.30
C TRP A 185 -12.10 12.51 -1.36
N ARG A 186 -11.45 12.26 -2.51
CA ARG A 186 -10.00 12.53 -2.68
C ARG A 186 -9.67 14.01 -2.78
N VAL A 187 -10.57 14.79 -3.36
CA VAL A 187 -10.40 16.24 -3.50
C VAL A 187 -10.89 17.03 -2.28
N ASP A 188 -11.52 16.37 -1.30
CA ASP A 188 -12.00 16.96 -0.06
C ASP A 188 -10.93 16.83 1.04
N PRO A 189 -10.31 17.95 1.50
CA PRO A 189 -9.28 17.91 2.54
C PRO A 189 -9.75 17.30 3.86
N ASN A 190 -11.06 17.41 4.20
CA ASN A 190 -11.60 16.83 5.42
C ASN A 190 -11.67 15.30 5.40
N ARG A 191 -11.50 14.70 4.24
CA ARG A 191 -11.59 13.24 4.04
C ARG A 191 -10.28 12.64 3.57
N SER A 192 -9.56 13.33 2.70
CA SER A 192 -8.29 12.89 2.12
C SER A 192 -7.09 13.23 3.01
N GLY A 193 -7.12 14.38 3.70
CA GLY A 193 -6.02 14.88 4.51
C GLY A 193 -5.35 16.11 3.89
N LYS A 194 -4.09 16.34 4.25
CA LYS A 194 -3.34 17.56 3.90
C LYS A 194 -2.84 17.61 2.46
N ALA A 195 -2.75 16.48 1.77
CA ALA A 195 -2.27 16.39 0.39
C ALA A 195 -3.24 15.58 -0.48
N GLY A 196 -3.41 15.99 -1.71
CA GLY A 196 -4.20 15.32 -2.74
C GLY A 196 -3.37 14.26 -3.47
N CYS A 197 -2.82 14.63 -4.61
CA CYS A 197 -2.01 13.76 -5.47
C CYS A 197 -0.79 13.17 -4.73
N MET A 198 -0.02 14.01 -4.04
CA MET A 198 1.17 13.54 -3.32
C MET A 198 0.82 12.65 -2.13
N GLY A 199 -0.35 12.84 -1.49
CA GLY A 199 -0.88 11.96 -0.45
C GLY A 199 -1.40 10.64 -1.00
N ASP A 200 -2.10 10.65 -2.12
CA ASP A 200 -2.71 9.47 -2.71
C ASP A 200 -1.67 8.60 -3.44
N ILE A 201 -0.97 9.14 -4.43
CA ILE A 201 -0.06 8.38 -5.30
C ILE A 201 1.42 8.69 -5.08
N GLY A 202 1.78 9.88 -4.62
CA GLY A 202 3.16 10.20 -4.23
C GLY A 202 3.69 9.32 -3.11
N THR A 203 2.85 8.91 -2.15
CA THR A 203 3.20 7.95 -1.08
C THR A 203 3.57 6.58 -1.62
N HIS A 204 2.93 6.11 -2.69
CA HIS A 204 3.31 4.86 -3.36
C HIS A 204 4.68 4.96 -4.01
N ALA A 205 4.95 6.06 -4.72
CA ALA A 205 6.25 6.31 -5.34
C ALA A 205 7.36 6.40 -4.29
N PHE A 206 7.09 7.08 -3.18
CA PHE A 206 8.02 7.20 -2.04
C PHE A 206 8.32 5.83 -1.42
N ASN A 207 7.29 5.05 -1.10
CA ASN A 207 7.43 3.71 -0.52
C ASN A 207 8.17 2.76 -1.46
N LEU A 208 7.86 2.79 -2.76
CA LEU A 208 8.54 1.97 -3.78
C LEU A 208 10.04 2.25 -3.83
N ALA A 209 10.44 3.53 -3.78
CA ALA A 209 11.84 3.93 -3.82
C ALA A 209 12.61 3.44 -2.58
N GLU A 210 12.06 3.62 -1.37
CA GLU A 210 12.66 3.11 -0.14
C GLU A 210 12.70 1.58 -0.12
N TYR A 211 11.63 0.92 -0.56
CA TYR A 211 11.53 -0.54 -0.58
C TYR A 211 12.58 -1.18 -1.49
N ILE A 212 12.71 -0.71 -2.74
CA ILE A 212 13.68 -1.29 -3.69
C ILE A 212 15.11 -1.02 -3.26
N THR A 213 15.40 0.19 -2.79
CA THR A 213 16.79 0.59 -2.52
C THR A 213 17.26 0.24 -1.12
N GLY A 214 16.34 0.04 -0.17
CA GLY A 214 16.64 -0.09 1.25
C GLY A 214 17.15 1.21 1.90
N LEU A 215 17.24 2.31 1.14
CA LEU A 215 17.74 3.60 1.60
C LEU A 215 16.59 4.43 2.15
N LYS A 216 16.80 5.03 3.33
CA LYS A 216 15.81 5.96 3.91
C LYS A 216 16.04 7.37 3.40
N ALA A 217 14.94 8.02 2.98
CA ALA A 217 14.94 9.45 2.68
C ALA A 217 15.15 10.24 3.98
N VAL A 218 16.07 11.19 3.97
CA VAL A 218 16.45 11.98 5.16
C VAL A 218 15.99 13.42 5.10
N GLU A 219 15.90 13.97 3.89
CA GLU A 219 15.38 15.33 3.67
C GLU A 219 14.87 15.47 2.23
N LEU A 220 13.93 16.36 2.03
CA LEU A 220 13.40 16.68 0.72
C LEU A 220 13.21 18.19 0.52
N CYS A 221 13.20 18.58 -0.76
CA CYS A 221 12.77 19.87 -1.26
C CYS A 221 11.69 19.60 -2.30
N GLY A 222 10.50 20.15 -2.14
CA GLY A 222 9.37 19.84 -3.00
C GLY A 222 8.54 21.05 -3.38
N GLU A 223 7.67 20.81 -4.34
CA GLU A 223 6.68 21.74 -4.84
C GLU A 223 5.35 20.99 -5.01
N LEU A 224 4.27 21.60 -4.54
CA LEU A 224 2.90 21.13 -4.72
C LEU A 224 2.15 22.13 -5.60
N ASN A 225 1.42 21.62 -6.58
CA ASN A 225 0.67 22.45 -7.53
C ASN A 225 -0.80 22.04 -7.55
N THR A 226 -1.66 23.01 -7.79
CA THR A 226 -3.09 22.82 -8.03
C THR A 226 -3.46 23.52 -9.33
N PHE A 227 -3.68 22.75 -10.38
CA PHE A 227 -3.97 23.25 -11.71
C PHE A 227 -5.47 23.26 -12.05
N VAL A 228 -6.22 22.33 -11.49
CA VAL A 228 -7.67 22.28 -11.71
C VAL A 228 -8.33 23.38 -10.88
N PRO A 229 -9.14 24.28 -11.50
CA PRO A 229 -9.81 25.37 -10.80
C PRO A 229 -10.63 24.89 -9.61
N ASP A 230 -10.66 25.68 -8.54
CA ASP A 230 -11.42 25.46 -7.31
C ASP A 230 -11.05 24.22 -6.50
N ARG A 231 -10.03 23.45 -6.91
CA ARG A 231 -9.49 22.32 -6.16
C ARG A 231 -8.69 22.84 -4.97
N LEU A 232 -8.92 22.23 -3.79
CA LEU A 232 -8.29 22.66 -2.53
C LEU A 232 -6.99 21.93 -2.21
N LEU A 233 -6.76 20.78 -2.81
CA LEU A 233 -5.58 19.95 -2.62
C LEU A 233 -4.74 19.92 -3.90
N ASP A 234 -3.48 19.51 -3.75
CA ASP A 234 -2.57 19.33 -4.87
C ASP A 234 -3.09 18.26 -5.85
N ASP A 235 -2.96 18.52 -7.13
CA ASP A 235 -3.20 17.57 -8.22
C ASP A 235 -1.94 17.19 -8.99
N ASP A 236 -0.82 17.84 -8.64
CA ASP A 236 0.50 17.61 -9.17
C ASP A 236 1.56 17.96 -8.12
N GLY A 237 2.73 17.33 -8.19
CA GLY A 237 3.83 17.67 -7.30
C GLY A 237 5.15 16.99 -7.66
N ALA A 238 6.24 17.59 -7.19
CA ALA A 238 7.59 17.10 -7.37
C ALA A 238 8.43 17.23 -6.11
N ALA A 239 9.38 16.33 -5.92
CA ALA A 239 10.34 16.38 -4.83
C ALA A 239 11.75 16.00 -5.29
N LEU A 240 12.74 16.79 -4.88
CA LEU A 240 14.13 16.36 -4.80
C LEU A 240 14.37 15.74 -3.44
N ILE A 241 14.94 14.55 -3.40
CA ILE A 241 15.10 13.77 -2.16
C ILE A 241 16.58 13.45 -1.94
N ARG A 242 17.04 13.57 -0.70
CA ARG A 242 18.33 13.08 -0.24
C ARG A 242 18.12 11.85 0.60
N TYR A 243 18.84 10.79 0.26
CA TYR A 243 18.78 9.52 0.96
C TYR A 243 20.04 9.29 1.81
N GLU A 244 19.93 8.37 2.76
CA GLU A 244 21.09 7.84 3.49
C GLU A 244 22.18 7.39 2.53
N GLY A 245 23.44 7.41 2.98
CA GLY A 245 24.58 7.01 2.16
C GLY A 245 24.91 7.97 1.01
N GLY A 246 24.16 9.11 0.87
CA GLY A 246 24.46 10.19 -0.07
C GLY A 246 23.76 10.06 -1.43
N ALA A 247 22.93 9.04 -1.67
CA ALA A 247 22.12 8.93 -2.87
C ALA A 247 21.14 10.11 -3.00
N LYS A 248 20.80 10.49 -4.24
CA LYS A 248 19.86 11.56 -4.56
C LYS A 248 18.69 11.00 -5.37
N GLY A 249 17.49 11.53 -5.12
CA GLY A 249 16.28 11.13 -5.85
C GLY A 249 15.53 12.30 -6.47
N VAL A 250 14.71 11.96 -7.45
CA VAL A 250 13.61 12.79 -7.95
C VAL A 250 12.35 11.95 -7.87
N LEU A 251 11.32 12.51 -7.26
CA LEU A 251 9.99 11.92 -7.20
C LEU A 251 9.02 12.91 -7.83
N THR A 252 8.18 12.45 -8.74
CA THR A 252 7.06 13.22 -9.28
C THR A 252 5.78 12.41 -9.20
N ALA A 253 4.66 13.08 -8.94
CA ALA A 253 3.35 12.48 -9.01
C ALA A 253 2.36 13.50 -9.60
N SER A 254 1.47 13.03 -10.46
CA SER A 254 0.48 13.87 -11.13
C SER A 254 -0.81 13.10 -11.35
N GLN A 255 -1.96 13.70 -11.04
CA GLN A 255 -3.28 13.14 -11.36
C GLN A 255 -3.95 13.85 -12.53
N ILE A 256 -3.21 14.75 -13.19
CA ILE A 256 -3.67 15.57 -14.32
C ILE A 256 -2.88 15.31 -15.62
N ALA A 257 -2.09 14.25 -15.67
CA ALA A 257 -1.33 13.86 -16.85
C ALA A 257 -2.25 13.24 -17.91
N VAL A 258 -2.91 14.06 -18.69
CA VAL A 258 -3.97 13.67 -19.65
C VAL A 258 -3.51 12.54 -20.57
N GLY A 259 -4.28 11.46 -20.61
CA GLY A 259 -4.03 10.29 -21.45
C GLY A 259 -3.11 9.24 -20.83
N VAL A 260 -2.53 9.51 -19.66
CA VAL A 260 -1.76 8.49 -18.92
C VAL A 260 -2.72 7.71 -18.00
N GLU A 261 -2.63 6.39 -18.01
CA GLU A 261 -3.52 5.52 -17.24
C GLU A 261 -3.02 5.32 -15.81
N ASN A 262 -1.91 4.60 -15.63
CA ASN A 262 -1.36 4.28 -14.29
C ASN A 262 0.17 4.17 -14.34
N GLY A 263 0.84 5.22 -14.71
CA GLY A 263 2.24 5.28 -15.14
C GLY A 263 3.28 5.26 -14.02
N LEU A 264 3.10 4.44 -12.97
CA LEU A 264 4.13 4.30 -11.94
C LEU A 264 5.38 3.63 -12.53
N ASN A 265 6.50 4.32 -12.48
CA ASN A 265 7.77 3.74 -12.89
C ASN A 265 8.95 4.21 -12.02
N ILE A 266 10.01 3.38 -11.97
CA ILE A 266 11.20 3.64 -11.18
C ILE A 266 12.46 3.25 -11.94
N ARG A 267 13.49 4.10 -11.83
CA ARG A 267 14.85 3.85 -12.32
C ARG A 267 15.84 4.08 -11.17
N VAL A 268 16.70 3.10 -10.95
CA VAL A 268 17.73 3.14 -9.90
C VAL A 268 19.09 2.96 -10.54
N TYR A 269 20.02 3.85 -10.27
CA TYR A 269 21.37 3.85 -10.80
C TYR A 269 22.41 3.79 -9.68
N GLY A 270 23.29 2.81 -9.77
CA GLY A 270 24.44 2.63 -8.89
C GLY A 270 25.76 2.82 -9.62
N GLU A 271 26.84 2.41 -8.97
CA GLU A 271 28.21 2.50 -9.52
C GLU A 271 28.49 1.48 -10.62
N LYS A 272 27.83 0.31 -10.56
CA LYS A 272 28.09 -0.84 -11.44
C LYS A 272 26.99 -1.07 -12.45
N GLY A 273 25.79 -0.52 -12.26
CA GLY A 273 24.67 -0.72 -13.16
C GLY A 273 23.44 0.06 -12.73
N GLY A 274 22.37 -0.14 -13.49
CA GLY A 274 21.06 0.44 -13.23
C GLY A 274 19.94 -0.55 -13.49
N LEU A 275 18.77 -0.28 -12.94
CA LEU A 275 17.54 -1.01 -13.21
C LEU A 275 16.40 -0.05 -13.56
N GLU A 276 15.44 -0.57 -14.31
CA GLU A 276 14.20 0.13 -14.67
C GLU A 276 13.02 -0.84 -14.58
N TRP A 277 11.96 -0.43 -13.90
CA TRP A 277 10.70 -1.17 -13.80
C TRP A 277 9.51 -0.24 -14.00
N ARG A 278 8.46 -0.75 -14.68
CA ARG A 278 7.22 -0.04 -14.99
C ARG A 278 6.02 -0.86 -14.57
N GLN A 279 5.06 -0.23 -13.90
CA GLN A 279 3.87 -0.90 -13.40
C GLN A 279 2.95 -1.40 -14.53
N GLU A 280 2.84 -0.69 -15.64
CA GLU A 280 2.01 -1.09 -16.79
C GLU A 280 2.60 -2.28 -17.58
N GLU A 281 3.90 -2.58 -17.36
CA GLU A 281 4.59 -3.78 -17.86
C GLU A 281 5.22 -4.58 -16.71
N PRO A 282 4.44 -5.02 -15.72
CA PRO A 282 4.96 -5.38 -14.40
C PRO A 282 5.82 -6.65 -14.40
N ASN A 283 5.69 -7.47 -15.43
CA ASN A 283 6.41 -8.76 -15.55
C ASN A 283 7.81 -8.61 -16.16
N THR A 284 8.26 -7.39 -16.41
CA THR A 284 9.53 -7.09 -17.06
C THR A 284 10.31 -6.06 -16.25
N MET A 285 11.61 -6.29 -16.07
CA MET A 285 12.56 -5.33 -15.55
C MET A 285 13.76 -5.28 -16.47
N VAL A 286 14.31 -4.09 -16.72
CA VAL A 286 15.51 -3.90 -17.53
C VAL A 286 16.70 -3.62 -16.61
N MET A 287 17.74 -4.44 -16.73
CA MET A 287 19.05 -4.19 -16.11
C MET A 287 19.99 -3.55 -17.13
N ARG A 288 20.73 -2.52 -16.72
CA ARG A 288 21.64 -1.76 -17.59
C ARG A 288 23.05 -1.79 -17.01
N TRP A 289 24.03 -2.04 -17.85
CA TRP A 289 25.44 -2.21 -17.49
C TRP A 289 26.33 -1.27 -18.31
N PRO A 290 27.47 -0.79 -17.78
CA PRO A 290 28.38 0.08 -18.52
C PRO A 290 29.21 -0.67 -19.57
N ASP A 291 29.38 -1.98 -19.41
CA ASP A 291 30.36 -2.81 -20.13
C ASP A 291 29.74 -3.93 -20.98
N ARG A 292 28.41 -4.07 -20.96
CA ARG A 292 27.68 -5.12 -21.69
C ARG A 292 26.26 -4.66 -22.05
N PRO A 293 25.58 -5.37 -22.99
CA PRO A 293 24.20 -5.07 -23.36
C PRO A 293 23.24 -5.09 -22.16
N ALA A 294 22.13 -4.36 -22.27
CA ALA A 294 21.06 -4.41 -21.30
C ALA A 294 20.41 -5.81 -21.25
N GLU A 295 20.03 -6.24 -20.08
CA GLU A 295 19.35 -7.52 -19.84
C GLU A 295 17.87 -7.27 -19.57
N ILE A 296 17.02 -8.11 -20.17
CA ILE A 296 15.59 -8.15 -19.86
C ILE A 296 15.34 -9.28 -18.85
N VAL A 297 14.93 -8.93 -17.65
CA VAL A 297 14.58 -9.88 -16.60
C VAL A 297 13.06 -10.05 -16.60
N ARG A 298 12.59 -11.29 -16.58
CA ARG A 298 11.16 -11.64 -16.70
C ARG A 298 10.70 -12.47 -15.52
N THR A 299 9.47 -12.19 -15.05
CA THR A 299 8.81 -12.92 -13.96
C THR A 299 8.72 -14.42 -14.23
N SER A 300 8.76 -15.23 -13.17
CA SER A 300 8.55 -16.69 -13.18
C SER A 300 9.57 -17.49 -13.98
N ASN A 301 10.79 -16.99 -14.13
CA ASN A 301 11.90 -17.72 -14.72
C ASN A 301 12.87 -18.23 -13.64
N GLY A 302 13.56 -19.33 -13.93
CA GLY A 302 14.42 -20.04 -12.96
C GLY A 302 15.64 -19.25 -12.45
N TYR A 303 15.94 -18.08 -13.01
CA TYR A 303 17.02 -17.21 -12.55
C TYR A 303 16.57 -16.17 -11.50
N MET A 304 15.27 -16.12 -11.18
CA MET A 304 14.75 -15.19 -10.17
C MET A 304 15.17 -15.57 -8.75
N SER A 305 15.27 -14.58 -7.91
CA SER A 305 15.49 -14.76 -6.46
C SER A 305 14.35 -15.55 -5.80
N GLY A 306 14.65 -16.21 -4.68
CA GLY A 306 13.66 -16.99 -3.94
C GLY A 306 12.45 -16.15 -3.51
N ILE A 307 12.67 -14.89 -3.07
CA ILE A 307 11.58 -14.01 -2.66
C ILE A 307 10.68 -13.62 -3.84
N ALA A 308 11.24 -13.37 -5.02
CA ALA A 308 10.47 -13.06 -6.20
C ALA A 308 9.70 -14.30 -6.71
N ALA A 309 10.33 -15.46 -6.72
CA ALA A 309 9.69 -16.73 -7.07
C ALA A 309 8.54 -17.10 -6.10
N HIS A 310 8.73 -16.90 -4.78
CA HIS A 310 7.68 -17.06 -3.77
C HIS A 310 6.43 -16.22 -4.08
N ASN A 311 6.59 -15.04 -4.67
CA ASN A 311 5.50 -14.12 -5.00
C ASN A 311 4.97 -14.25 -6.43
N SER A 312 5.37 -15.29 -7.17
CA SER A 312 4.85 -15.64 -8.50
C SER A 312 3.95 -16.88 -8.42
N ARG A 313 2.92 -16.94 -9.25
CA ARG A 313 1.96 -18.07 -9.30
C ARG A 313 2.03 -18.83 -10.61
N THR A 314 2.15 -18.09 -11.71
CA THR A 314 2.07 -18.65 -13.05
C THR A 314 3.46 -18.97 -13.61
N PRO A 315 3.59 -19.94 -14.51
CA PRO A 315 4.86 -20.20 -15.22
C PRO A 315 5.27 -19.02 -16.11
N GLY A 316 6.55 -18.93 -16.43
CA GLY A 316 7.08 -17.91 -17.34
C GLY A 316 6.28 -17.79 -18.63
N GLY A 317 6.03 -16.56 -19.09
CA GLY A 317 5.21 -16.26 -20.25
C GLY A 317 3.71 -16.05 -19.96
N HIS A 318 3.25 -16.30 -18.73
CA HIS A 318 1.88 -16.01 -18.30
C HIS A 318 1.90 -14.77 -17.41
N PRO A 319 1.36 -13.62 -17.87
CA PRO A 319 1.46 -12.37 -17.12
C PRO A 319 0.61 -12.40 -15.84
N GLU A 320 1.21 -11.88 -14.77
CA GLU A 320 0.52 -11.53 -13.53
C GLU A 320 0.45 -10.00 -13.41
N GLY A 321 -0.61 -9.47 -12.81
CA GLY A 321 -0.88 -8.05 -12.78
C GLY A 321 -1.21 -7.52 -11.38
N TYR A 322 -2.03 -6.46 -11.35
CA TYR A 322 -2.39 -5.71 -10.14
C TYR A 322 -3.08 -6.58 -9.08
N ILE A 323 -4.00 -7.45 -9.51
CA ILE A 323 -4.75 -8.32 -8.58
C ILE A 323 -3.83 -9.35 -7.94
N GLU A 324 -2.93 -9.97 -8.70
CA GLU A 324 -1.98 -10.95 -8.20
C GLU A 324 -0.95 -10.31 -7.26
N ALA A 325 -0.50 -9.07 -7.55
CA ALA A 325 0.36 -8.31 -6.65
C ALA A 325 -0.38 -7.99 -5.32
N PHE A 326 -1.63 -7.57 -5.41
CA PHE A 326 -2.46 -7.35 -4.21
C PHE A 326 -2.67 -8.66 -3.41
N ALA A 327 -2.92 -9.76 -4.10
CA ALA A 327 -3.06 -11.08 -3.50
C ALA A 327 -1.75 -11.56 -2.85
N ASN A 328 -0.57 -11.18 -3.34
CA ASN A 328 0.71 -11.49 -2.69
C ASN A 328 0.79 -10.93 -1.27
N LEU A 329 0.30 -9.71 -1.05
CA LEU A 329 0.21 -9.13 0.29
C LEU A 329 -0.66 -10.01 1.21
N TYR A 330 -1.86 -10.33 0.77
CA TYR A 330 -2.80 -11.14 1.55
C TYR A 330 -2.33 -12.56 1.77
N ARG A 331 -1.73 -13.20 0.76
CA ARG A 331 -1.16 -14.54 0.90
C ARG A 331 -0.04 -14.56 1.94
N ASN A 332 0.89 -13.63 1.85
CA ASN A 332 2.00 -13.51 2.80
C ASN A 332 1.47 -13.27 4.23
N PHE A 333 0.54 -12.33 4.38
CA PHE A 333 -0.11 -12.07 5.66
C PHE A 333 -0.81 -13.31 6.22
N ALA A 334 -1.57 -14.03 5.40
CA ALA A 334 -2.28 -15.24 5.82
C ALA A 334 -1.33 -16.36 6.24
N LEU A 335 -0.26 -16.59 5.49
CA LEU A 335 0.76 -17.60 5.81
C LEU A 335 1.49 -17.26 7.12
N ALA A 336 1.87 -15.99 7.30
CA ALA A 336 2.47 -15.52 8.55
C ALA A 336 1.50 -15.69 9.73
N LEU A 337 0.24 -15.31 9.55
CA LEU A 337 -0.77 -15.46 10.59
C LEU A 337 -1.09 -16.93 10.92
N GLN A 338 -1.10 -17.81 9.93
CA GLN A 338 -1.24 -19.25 10.15
C GLN A 338 -0.11 -19.81 11.03
N SER A 339 1.13 -19.37 10.79
CA SER A 339 2.26 -19.77 11.64
C SER A 339 2.10 -19.26 13.07
N ILE A 340 1.75 -17.98 13.25
CA ILE A 340 1.52 -17.37 14.56
C ILE A 340 0.41 -18.13 15.33
N LEU A 341 -0.72 -18.41 14.69
CA LEU A 341 -1.83 -19.16 15.31
C LEU A 341 -1.49 -20.62 15.63
N ALA A 342 -0.48 -21.18 14.96
CA ALA A 342 0.06 -22.49 15.26
C ALA A 342 1.13 -22.48 16.36
N GLY A 343 1.52 -21.30 16.87
CA GLY A 343 2.64 -21.14 17.81
C GLY A 343 4.02 -21.29 17.16
N GLU A 344 4.09 -21.14 15.85
CA GLU A 344 5.31 -21.24 15.05
C GLU A 344 5.81 -19.85 14.64
N GLU A 345 7.12 -19.69 14.44
CA GLU A 345 7.66 -18.46 13.85
C GLU A 345 7.34 -18.39 12.35
N PRO A 346 6.83 -17.25 11.84
CA PRO A 346 6.62 -17.07 10.42
C PRO A 346 7.94 -17.09 9.63
N ALA A 347 7.92 -17.68 8.44
CA ALA A 347 9.04 -17.59 7.52
C ALA A 347 9.24 -16.15 7.04
N LEU A 348 10.50 -15.71 6.86
CA LEU A 348 10.83 -14.32 6.54
C LEU A 348 10.16 -13.82 5.25
N GLU A 349 10.05 -14.68 4.25
CA GLU A 349 9.37 -14.35 2.99
C GLU A 349 7.87 -14.08 3.16
N THR A 350 7.25 -14.63 4.20
CA THR A 350 5.82 -14.38 4.51
C THR A 350 5.60 -13.11 5.31
N LEU A 351 6.65 -12.51 5.87
CA LEU A 351 6.63 -11.21 6.55
C LEU A 351 6.96 -10.04 5.61
N ASP A 352 7.19 -10.33 4.31
CA ASP A 352 7.57 -9.31 3.33
C ASP A 352 6.35 -8.56 2.78
N PHE A 353 5.80 -7.69 3.61
CA PHE A 353 4.75 -6.71 3.29
C PHE A 353 4.97 -5.41 4.09
N PRO A 354 4.40 -4.27 3.63
CA PRO A 354 4.56 -3.00 4.32
C PRO A 354 3.97 -3.02 5.73
N SER A 355 4.73 -2.52 6.68
CA SER A 355 4.46 -2.51 8.11
C SER A 355 3.85 -1.19 8.60
N ALA A 356 3.57 -1.09 9.90
CA ALA A 356 3.16 0.15 10.55
C ALA A 356 4.29 1.22 10.51
N GLU A 357 5.56 0.81 10.52
CA GLU A 357 6.68 1.74 10.35
C GLU A 357 6.69 2.36 8.94
N ASP A 358 6.42 1.56 7.90
CA ASP A 358 6.29 2.08 6.53
C ASP A 358 5.10 3.04 6.43
N GLY A 359 4.03 2.79 7.17
CA GLY A 359 2.89 3.70 7.29
C GLY A 359 3.27 5.05 7.92
N VAL A 360 3.99 5.04 9.03
CA VAL A 360 4.51 6.26 9.67
C VAL A 360 5.44 7.00 8.71
N ARG A 361 6.31 6.29 7.98
CA ARG A 361 7.19 6.88 6.95
C ARG A 361 6.40 7.58 5.86
N GLY A 362 5.34 6.95 5.35
CA GLY A 362 4.44 7.55 4.37
C GLY A 362 3.76 8.83 4.87
N MET A 363 3.27 8.82 6.13
CA MET A 363 2.65 10.00 6.73
C MET A 363 3.66 11.13 6.96
N ARG A 364 4.91 10.82 7.32
CA ARG A 364 5.99 11.82 7.43
C ARG A 364 6.34 12.44 6.08
N PHE A 365 6.37 11.63 5.03
CA PHE A 365 6.55 12.15 3.68
C PHE A 365 5.46 13.17 3.34
N ILE A 366 4.17 12.86 3.61
CA ILE A 366 3.06 13.79 3.38
C ILE A 366 3.26 15.10 4.18
N GLU A 367 3.51 15.01 5.48
CA GLU A 367 3.72 16.20 6.32
C GLU A 367 4.91 17.04 5.83
N THR A 368 5.99 16.38 5.43
CA THR A 368 7.21 17.06 5.00
C THR A 368 7.02 17.74 3.65
N ILE A 369 6.38 17.07 2.67
CA ILE A 369 6.17 17.66 1.34
C ILE A 369 5.18 18.84 1.41
N VAL A 370 4.15 18.75 2.23
CA VAL A 370 3.21 19.88 2.46
C VAL A 370 3.93 21.05 3.13
N ALA A 371 4.81 20.78 4.09
CA ALA A 371 5.57 21.83 4.77
C ALA A 371 6.51 22.60 3.82
N THR A 372 6.96 22.01 2.71
CA THR A 372 7.79 22.74 1.73
C THR A 372 7.07 23.92 1.09
N GLY A 373 5.75 23.84 0.93
CA GLY A 373 4.94 24.92 0.36
C GLY A 373 4.72 26.12 1.31
N SER A 374 5.01 25.96 2.60
CA SER A 374 4.76 26.98 3.64
C SER A 374 6.03 27.60 4.24
N THR A 375 7.20 27.30 3.69
CA THR A 375 8.49 27.80 4.20
C THR A 375 9.44 28.21 3.08
N GLU A 376 10.32 29.19 3.36
CA GLU A 376 11.42 29.56 2.48
C GLU A 376 12.62 28.61 2.56
N ASN A 377 12.62 27.68 3.50
CA ASN A 377 13.64 26.64 3.61
C ASN A 377 13.51 25.64 2.47
N LYS A 378 14.51 25.59 1.59
CA LYS A 378 14.50 24.66 0.45
C LYS A 378 14.48 23.18 0.84
N TRP A 379 15.12 22.84 1.95
CA TRP A 379 15.27 21.45 2.38
C TRP A 379 14.68 21.25 3.76
N ILE A 380 13.75 20.32 3.87
CA ILE A 380 13.11 19.96 5.14
C ILE A 380 13.51 18.51 5.47
N LYS A 381 13.92 18.29 6.72
CA LYS A 381 14.27 16.95 7.21
C LYS A 381 13.01 16.11 7.41
N ILE A 382 13.09 14.87 6.97
CA ILE A 382 12.11 13.83 7.31
C ILE A 382 12.52 13.29 8.67
N ILE A 383 12.09 13.95 9.75
CA ILE A 383 12.52 13.65 11.12
C ILE A 383 11.74 12.45 11.66
N ASP A 384 12.43 11.54 12.34
CA ASP A 384 11.85 10.37 13.04
C ASP A 384 11.15 10.72 14.35
#